data_39af2e1c946ec7f1e508acad34a09893
#
_entry.id   39af2e1c946ec7f1e508acad34a09893
#
_cell.length_a   1.000
_cell.length_b   1.000
_cell.length_c   1.000
_cell.angle_alpha   90.00
_cell.angle_beta   90.00
_cell.angle_gamma   90.00
#
_symmetry.space_group_name_H-M   'P 1'
#
loop_
_entity.id
_entity.type
_entity.pdbx_description
1 polymer ?
#
loop_
_entity_poly.entity_id
_entity_poly.type
_entity_poly.pdbx_seq_one_letter_code
_entity_poly.pdbx_strand_id
1 'polypeptide(L)'
;YVVDAAHAILRILLDGEKGNAYNVAHSESNISIRQLAELIAGKAHRKVVFDIPDDALQGNTTPITKATFNTDKLKALGWKPLFGVEEGFDHTIKACQF
;
A
#
# COMPACT_ATOMS: atom_id res chain seq x y z
N TYR A 1 2.45 0.87 -4.75
CA TYR A 1 2.23 1.21 -6.15
C TYR A 1 2.65 0.06 -7.04
N VAL A 2 1.92 -0.15 -8.13
CA VAL A 2 2.11 -1.32 -9.00
C VAL A 2 3.52 -1.44 -9.58
N VAL A 3 4.16 -0.33 -9.88
CA VAL A 3 5.53 -0.33 -10.41
C VAL A 3 6.52 -0.87 -9.39
N ASP A 4 6.36 -0.51 -8.12
CA ASP A 4 7.20 -1.03 -7.04
C ASP A 4 6.96 -2.53 -6.82
N ALA A 5 5.72 -2.97 -6.91
CA ALA A 5 5.37 -4.40 -6.81
C ALA A 5 5.98 -5.20 -7.97
N ALA A 6 5.89 -4.69 -9.20
CA ALA A 6 6.49 -5.32 -10.38
C ALA A 6 8.01 -5.41 -10.25
N HIS A 7 8.65 -4.34 -9.78
CA HIS A 7 10.09 -4.33 -9.53
C HIS A 7 10.50 -5.35 -8.47
N ALA A 8 9.70 -5.48 -7.39
CA ALA A 8 9.95 -6.48 -6.35
C ALA A 8 9.88 -7.89 -6.92
N ILE A 9 8.89 -8.19 -7.74
CA ILE A 9 8.73 -9.50 -8.39
C ILE A 9 9.94 -9.82 -9.25
N LEU A 10 10.41 -8.88 -10.07
CA LEU A 10 11.60 -9.06 -10.91
C LEU A 10 12.85 -9.27 -10.07
N ARG A 11 13.01 -8.53 -8.99
CA ARG A 11 14.15 -8.68 -8.09
C ARG A 11 14.17 -10.07 -7.44
N ILE A 12 13.03 -10.56 -6.99
CA ILE A 12 12.89 -11.90 -6.40
C ILE A 12 13.20 -12.96 -7.45
N LEU A 13 12.71 -12.78 -8.67
CA LEU A 13 12.97 -13.73 -9.76
C LEU A 13 14.46 -13.86 -10.08
N LEU A 14 15.19 -12.74 -10.07
CA LEU A 14 16.61 -12.71 -10.44
C LEU A 14 17.55 -13.06 -9.28
N ASP A 15 17.26 -12.57 -8.08
CA ASP A 15 18.17 -12.66 -6.94
C ASP A 15 17.61 -13.44 -5.74
N GLY A 16 16.34 -13.84 -5.78
CA GLY A 16 15.70 -14.57 -4.70
C GLY A 16 16.22 -16.00 -4.57
N GLU A 17 16.21 -16.52 -3.33
CA GLU A 17 16.57 -17.89 -3.08
C GLU A 17 15.41 -18.83 -3.36
N LYS A 18 15.70 -19.97 -3.97
CA LYS A 18 14.70 -20.98 -4.31
C LYS A 18 13.98 -21.49 -3.04
N GLY A 19 12.67 -21.53 -3.10
CA GLY A 19 11.84 -22.06 -2.02
C GLY A 19 11.56 -21.07 -0.89
N ASN A 20 12.08 -19.84 -0.95
CA ASN A 20 11.81 -18.80 0.04
C ASN A 20 10.61 -17.93 -0.34
N ALA A 21 9.83 -17.53 0.68
CA ALA A 21 8.77 -16.56 0.53
C ALA A 21 9.28 -15.18 0.94
N TYR A 22 8.78 -14.15 0.25
CA TYR A 22 9.16 -12.76 0.48
C TYR A 22 7.91 -11.91 0.70
N ASN A 23 7.89 -11.13 1.78
CA ASN A 23 6.86 -10.12 1.98
C ASN A 23 7.22 -8.88 1.17
N VAL A 24 6.25 -8.35 0.45
CA VAL A 24 6.40 -7.12 -0.34
C VAL A 24 5.52 -6.04 0.26
N ALA A 25 6.13 -5.01 0.79
CA ALA A 25 5.42 -3.87 1.35
C ALA A 25 6.34 -2.66 1.42
N HIS A 26 5.75 -1.48 1.43
CA HIS A 26 6.48 -0.24 1.70
C HIS A 26 6.38 0.07 3.19
N SER A 27 7.44 -0.18 3.93
CA SER A 27 7.45 -0.06 5.41
C SER A 27 7.17 1.36 5.91
N GLU A 28 7.41 2.37 5.10
CA GLU A 28 7.17 3.78 5.45
C GLU A 28 5.79 4.28 5.02
N SER A 29 5.00 3.45 4.33
CA SER A 29 3.67 3.80 3.85
C SER A 29 2.55 3.31 4.78
N ASN A 30 2.81 3.32 6.07
CA ASN A 30 1.79 2.96 7.06
C ASN A 30 0.81 4.12 7.23
N ILE A 31 -0.43 3.90 6.85
CA ILE A 31 -1.45 4.94 6.83
C ILE A 31 -2.81 4.32 7.16
N SER A 32 -3.65 5.02 7.90
CA SER A 32 -5.01 4.58 8.16
C SER A 32 -5.88 4.79 6.92
N ILE A 33 -7.00 4.06 6.84
CA ILE A 33 -7.97 4.22 5.73
C ILE A 33 -8.53 5.64 5.71
N ARG A 34 -8.74 6.24 6.88
CA ARG A 34 -9.19 7.63 6.97
C ARG A 34 -8.17 8.60 6.36
N GLN A 35 -6.91 8.47 6.74
CA GLN A 35 -5.83 9.29 6.21
C GLN A 35 -5.67 9.09 4.70
N LEU A 36 -5.79 7.85 4.25
CA LEU A 36 -5.72 7.51 2.82
C LEU A 36 -6.87 8.17 2.05
N ALA A 37 -8.08 8.09 2.57
CA ALA A 37 -9.25 8.71 1.96
C ALA A 37 -9.09 10.24 1.85
N GLU A 38 -8.61 10.87 2.90
CA GLU A 38 -8.36 12.31 2.91
C GLU A 38 -7.28 12.71 1.90
N LEU A 39 -6.22 11.92 1.79
CA LEU A 39 -5.14 12.15 0.82
C LEU A 39 -5.66 12.09 -0.61
N ILE A 40 -6.43 11.06 -0.96
CA ILE A 40 -6.97 10.87 -2.31
C ILE A 40 -7.99 11.97 -2.63
N ALA A 41 -8.87 12.28 -1.69
CA ALA A 41 -9.87 13.33 -1.87
C ALA A 41 -9.21 14.70 -2.08
N GLY A 42 -8.15 15.00 -1.35
CA GLY A 42 -7.38 16.24 -1.53
C GLY A 42 -6.77 16.35 -2.93
N LYS A 43 -6.25 15.25 -3.46
CA LYS A 43 -5.69 15.23 -4.82
C LYS A 43 -6.74 15.38 -5.92
N ALA A 44 -7.96 14.91 -5.67
CA ALA A 44 -9.08 15.01 -6.59
C ALA A 44 -9.93 16.28 -6.36
N HIS A 45 -9.54 17.11 -5.42
CA HIS A 45 -10.32 18.31 -4.99
C HIS A 45 -11.74 17.97 -4.56
N ARG A 46 -11.88 16.84 -3.83
CA ARG A 46 -13.14 16.33 -3.32
C ARG A 46 -13.12 16.31 -1.81
N LYS A 47 -14.31 16.25 -1.22
CA LYS A 47 -14.47 16.16 0.23
C LYS A 47 -14.81 14.73 0.63
N VAL A 48 -14.19 14.26 1.72
CA VAL A 48 -14.47 12.93 2.26
C VAL A 48 -15.74 12.99 3.11
N VAL A 49 -16.64 12.03 2.89
CA VAL A 49 -17.81 11.82 3.70
C VAL A 49 -17.67 10.45 4.36
N PHE A 50 -17.77 10.42 5.70
CA PHE A 50 -17.67 9.18 6.45
C PHE A 50 -19.06 8.64 6.74
N ASP A 51 -19.37 7.47 6.19
CA ASP A 51 -20.58 6.73 6.49
C ASP A 51 -20.20 5.56 7.39
N ILE A 52 -20.36 5.77 8.70
CA ILE A 52 -19.97 4.79 9.70
C ILE A 52 -21.14 3.81 9.89
N PRO A 53 -20.93 2.50 9.65
CA PRO A 53 -21.98 1.51 9.82
C PRO A 53 -22.42 1.38 11.29
N ASP A 54 -23.66 0.92 11.48
CA ASP A 54 -24.22 0.65 12.79
C ASP A 54 -23.38 -0.38 13.58
N ASP A 55 -23.53 -0.38 14.92
CA ASP A 55 -22.80 -1.28 15.82
C ASP A 55 -22.94 -2.76 15.43
N ALA A 56 -24.06 -3.16 14.86
CA ALA A 56 -24.29 -4.53 14.41
C ALA A 56 -23.32 -4.96 13.31
N LEU A 57 -22.87 -4.03 12.47
CA LEU A 57 -21.91 -4.30 11.39
C LEU A 57 -20.47 -4.22 11.90
N GLN A 58 -20.22 -3.49 12.97
CA GLN A 58 -18.89 -3.38 13.56
C GLN A 58 -18.41 -4.70 14.16
N GLY A 59 -19.31 -5.55 14.62
CA GLY A 59 -18.97 -6.87 15.13
C GLY A 59 -18.37 -7.82 14.09
N ASN A 60 -18.51 -7.52 12.81
CA ASN A 60 -17.96 -8.31 11.72
C ASN A 60 -16.60 -7.81 11.23
N THR A 61 -16.09 -6.71 11.79
CA THR A 61 -14.79 -6.17 11.41
C THR A 61 -13.67 -6.93 12.10
N THR A 62 -12.56 -7.09 11.38
CA THR A 62 -11.37 -7.73 11.92
C THR A 62 -10.80 -6.87 13.06
N PRO A 63 -10.45 -7.47 14.22
CA PRO A 63 -9.92 -6.69 15.35
C PRO A 63 -8.50 -6.14 15.13
N ILE A 64 -7.91 -6.36 13.96
CA ILE A 64 -6.57 -5.88 13.64
C ILE A 64 -6.62 -4.37 13.44
N THR A 65 -6.02 -3.63 14.38
CA THR A 65 -5.94 -2.17 14.30
C THR A 65 -4.69 -1.69 13.59
N LYS A 66 -3.64 -2.53 13.57
CA LYS A 66 -2.38 -2.24 12.89
C LYS A 66 -1.76 -3.54 12.40
N ALA A 67 -1.44 -3.59 11.11
CA ALA A 67 -0.74 -4.72 10.53
C ALA A 67 0.41 -4.21 9.67
N THR A 68 1.62 -4.64 9.96
CA THR A 68 2.81 -4.30 9.19
C THR A 68 3.57 -5.56 8.81
N PHE A 69 4.20 -5.56 7.65
CA PHE A 69 4.99 -6.68 7.18
C PHE A 69 6.47 -6.43 7.38
N ASN A 70 7.18 -7.48 7.78
CA ASN A 70 8.63 -7.45 7.81
C ASN A 70 9.15 -7.73 6.40
N THR A 71 9.83 -6.76 5.81
CA THR A 71 10.37 -6.83 4.45
C THR A 71 11.89 -6.97 4.41
N ASP A 72 12.52 -7.36 5.51
CA ASP A 72 13.98 -7.44 5.60
C ASP A 72 14.59 -8.39 4.58
N LYS A 73 13.95 -9.51 4.29
CA LYS A 73 14.40 -10.46 3.28
C LYS A 73 14.49 -9.80 1.90
N LEU A 74 13.46 -9.05 1.52
CA LEU A 74 13.41 -8.38 0.24
C LEU A 74 14.41 -7.24 0.15
N LYS A 75 14.56 -6.49 1.23
CA LYS A 75 15.58 -5.42 1.31
C LYS A 75 17.00 -5.98 1.18
N ALA A 76 17.25 -7.17 1.72
CA ALA A 76 18.54 -7.86 1.59
C ALA A 76 18.88 -8.18 0.13
N LEU A 77 17.90 -8.32 -0.75
CA LEU A 77 18.11 -8.50 -2.19
C LEU A 77 18.42 -7.18 -2.92
N GLY A 78 18.37 -6.05 -2.21
CA GLY A 78 18.61 -4.72 -2.78
C GLY A 78 17.38 -4.01 -3.29
N TRP A 79 16.18 -4.53 -3.03
CA TRP A 79 14.94 -3.87 -3.42
C TRP A 79 14.65 -2.66 -2.52
N LYS A 80 14.23 -1.58 -3.15
CA LYS A 80 13.70 -0.39 -2.48
C LYS A 80 12.44 0.07 -3.19
N PRO A 81 11.38 0.44 -2.46
CA PRO A 81 10.25 1.10 -3.09
C PRO A 81 10.66 2.49 -3.58
N LEU A 82 10.27 2.83 -4.79
CA LEU A 82 10.58 4.13 -5.41
C LEU A 82 9.49 5.16 -5.17
N PHE A 83 8.26 4.71 -4.89
CA PHE A 83 7.10 5.58 -4.77
C PHE A 83 6.45 5.40 -3.41
N GLY A 84 6.22 6.51 -2.71
CA GLY A 84 5.37 6.53 -1.51
C GLY A 84 3.89 6.49 -1.88
N VAL A 85 3.02 6.46 -0.87
CA VAL A 85 1.57 6.47 -1.06
C VAL A 85 1.14 7.69 -1.87
N GLU A 86 1.64 8.87 -1.53
CA GLU A 86 1.28 10.11 -2.20
C GLU A 86 1.66 10.12 -3.67
N GLU A 87 2.92 9.80 -3.97
CA GLU A 87 3.41 9.75 -5.35
C GLU A 87 2.72 8.66 -6.17
N GLY A 88 2.48 7.49 -5.57
CA GLY A 88 1.79 6.39 -6.21
C GLY A 88 0.38 6.77 -6.63
N PHE A 89 -0.36 7.46 -5.78
CA PHE A 89 -1.71 7.94 -6.11
C PHE A 89 -1.69 9.07 -7.13
N ASP A 90 -0.68 9.95 -7.11
CA ASP A 90 -0.52 10.96 -8.15
C ASP A 90 -0.41 10.32 -9.54
N HIS A 91 0.43 9.31 -9.67
CA HIS A 91 0.59 8.57 -10.93
C HIS A 91 -0.68 7.84 -11.33
N THR A 92 -1.35 7.21 -10.38
CA THR A 92 -2.60 6.48 -10.62
C THR A 92 -3.71 7.40 -11.10
N ILE A 93 -3.88 8.54 -10.46
CA ILE A 93 -4.91 9.52 -10.83
C ILE A 93 -4.65 10.06 -12.23
N LYS A 94 -3.40 10.40 -12.54
CA LYS A 94 -3.03 10.86 -13.88
C LYS A 94 -3.30 9.81 -14.96
N ALA A 95 -3.01 8.55 -14.67
CA ALA A 95 -3.26 7.45 -15.60
C ALA A 95 -4.75 7.20 -15.84
N CYS A 96 -5.60 7.53 -14.88
CA CYS A 96 -7.05 7.36 -14.98
C CYS A 96 -7.78 8.59 -15.54
N GLN A 97 -7.07 9.67 -15.81
CA GLN A 97 -7.65 10.86 -16.44
C GLN A 97 -7.71 10.69 -17.97
N PHE A 98 -8.86 10.90 -18.52
CA PHE A 98 -9.11 10.78 -19.95
C PHE A 98 -9.38 12.14 -20.59
#